data_fa73208e0195425db8e3cd17702f71d5
#
_entry.id   fa73208e0195425db8e3cd17702f71d5
#
_cell.length_a   1.000
_cell.length_b   1.000
_cell.length_c   1.000
_cell.angle_alpha   90.00
_cell.angle_beta   90.00
_cell.angle_gamma   90.00
#
_symmetry.space_group_name_H-M   'P 1'
#
loop_
_entity.id
_entity.type
_entity.pdbx_description
1 polymer ?
#
loop_
_entity_poly.entity_id
_entity_poly.type
_entity_poly.pdbx_seq_one_letter_code
_entity_poly.pdbx_strand_id
1 'polypeptide(L)'
;MIVFLLAFLVSALSCWLIIRSESLHQHLTADLDLDGVQKFHVVAVPRVGGLAILFGMLAAATWLSLLLSVLPYQSWLLLMVAGPAFFGGITEDMTKRVGVLPRLLLTMMSAVAGYWFLGAALTRLDVPYLDGVLSAWWPLSLLLTAVAVGGVANAI
;
A
#
# COMPACT_ATOMS: atom_id res chain seq x y z
N MET A 1 -3.33 17.60 14.03
CA MET A 1 -4.59 16.94 14.41
C MET A 1 -5.66 17.00 13.32
N ILE A 2 -5.96 18.16 12.72
CA ILE A 2 -7.02 18.29 11.70
C ILE A 2 -6.82 17.34 10.49
N VAL A 3 -5.60 17.20 9.99
CA VAL A 3 -5.28 16.32 8.85
C VAL A 3 -5.61 14.86 9.13
N PHE A 4 -5.26 14.36 10.33
CA PHE A 4 -5.59 13.00 10.73
C PHE A 4 -7.09 12.77 10.86
N LEU A 5 -7.81 13.74 11.44
CA LEU A 5 -9.25 13.68 11.55
C LEU A 5 -9.91 13.68 10.17
N LEU A 6 -9.46 14.53 9.25
CA LEU A 6 -9.94 14.56 7.88
C LEU A 6 -9.70 13.24 7.16
N ALA A 7 -8.47 12.72 7.21
CA ALA A 7 -8.13 11.43 6.59
C ALA A 7 -9.00 10.30 7.16
N PHE A 8 -9.19 10.26 8.47
CA PHE A 8 -10.03 9.28 9.13
C PHE A 8 -11.49 9.38 8.69
N LEU A 9 -12.07 10.58 8.70
CA LEU A 9 -13.47 10.78 8.32
C LEU A 9 -13.71 10.42 6.85
N VAL A 10 -12.82 10.84 5.95
CA VAL A 10 -12.92 10.50 4.52
C VAL A 10 -12.79 9.00 4.31
N SER A 11 -11.81 8.35 4.96
CA SER A 11 -11.63 6.90 4.87
C SER A 11 -12.84 6.15 5.45
N ALA A 12 -13.33 6.54 6.61
CA ALA A 12 -14.49 5.93 7.26
C ALA A 12 -15.77 6.08 6.41
N LEU A 13 -16.01 7.28 5.85
CA LEU A 13 -17.13 7.54 4.96
C LEU A 13 -17.02 6.71 3.68
N SER A 14 -15.85 6.64 3.08
CA SER A 14 -15.60 5.83 1.88
C SER A 14 -15.82 4.35 2.15
N CYS A 15 -15.34 3.83 3.27
CA CYS A 15 -15.56 2.46 3.69
C CYS A 15 -17.05 2.18 3.89
N TRP A 16 -17.76 3.07 4.58
CA TRP A 16 -19.20 2.96 4.78
C TRP A 16 -19.97 2.97 3.45
N LEU A 17 -19.59 3.85 2.51
CA LEU A 17 -20.21 3.89 1.16
C LEU A 17 -19.94 2.60 0.38
N ILE A 18 -18.73 2.05 0.42
CA ILE A 18 -18.38 0.77 -0.21
C ILE A 18 -19.28 -0.35 0.34
N ILE A 19 -19.40 -0.46 1.65
CA ILE A 19 -20.23 -1.47 2.29
C ILE A 19 -21.72 -1.28 1.92
N ARG A 20 -22.22 -0.03 1.99
CA ARG A 20 -23.62 0.27 1.70
C ARG A 20 -23.98 0.05 0.23
N SER A 21 -23.05 0.24 -0.69
CA SER A 21 -23.23 0.04 -2.13
C SER A 21 -22.83 -1.36 -2.62
N GLU A 22 -22.59 -2.30 -1.72
CA GLU A 22 -22.12 -3.66 -2.03
C GLU A 22 -22.97 -4.32 -3.12
N SER A 23 -24.30 -4.19 -3.05
CA SER A 23 -25.23 -4.75 -4.04
C SER A 23 -24.97 -4.30 -5.48
N LEU A 24 -24.33 -3.15 -5.69
CA LEU A 24 -24.03 -2.61 -7.01
C LEU A 24 -22.72 -3.16 -7.61
N HIS A 25 -21.77 -3.58 -6.78
CA HIS A 25 -20.44 -3.98 -7.23
C HIS A 25 -19.99 -5.36 -6.71
N GLN A 26 -20.85 -6.08 -5.97
CA GLN A 26 -20.52 -7.38 -5.36
C GLN A 26 -20.00 -8.42 -6.37
N HIS A 27 -20.49 -8.41 -7.62
CA HIS A 27 -20.04 -9.31 -8.68
C HIS A 27 -18.57 -9.10 -9.08
N LEU A 28 -17.98 -7.92 -8.81
CA LEU A 28 -16.59 -7.60 -9.09
C LEU A 28 -15.70 -7.69 -7.82
N THR A 29 -16.26 -7.34 -6.66
CA THR A 29 -15.47 -7.06 -5.45
C THR A 29 -15.71 -8.04 -4.31
N ALA A 30 -16.80 -8.82 -4.35
CA ALA A 30 -17.11 -9.77 -3.27
C ALA A 30 -16.23 -11.01 -3.32
N ASP A 31 -15.77 -11.45 -2.15
CA ASP A 31 -15.15 -12.74 -1.99
C ASP A 31 -16.22 -13.82 -1.90
N LEU A 32 -16.47 -14.50 -3.02
CA LEU A 32 -17.42 -15.62 -3.11
C LEU A 32 -16.79 -16.96 -2.75
N ASP A 33 -15.48 -17.01 -2.58
CA ASP A 33 -14.80 -18.23 -2.18
C ASP A 33 -14.83 -18.35 -0.64
N LEU A 34 -15.80 -19.07 -0.13
CA LEU A 34 -16.05 -19.27 1.29
C LEU A 34 -15.33 -20.50 1.84
N ASP A 35 -14.74 -21.34 0.98
CA ASP A 35 -14.07 -22.58 1.35
C ASP A 35 -12.57 -22.37 1.51
N GLY A 36 -12.06 -22.46 2.73
CA GLY A 36 -10.63 -22.39 3.02
C GLY A 36 -10.31 -22.38 4.51
N VAL A 37 -9.18 -22.98 4.88
CA VAL A 37 -8.74 -23.16 6.27
C VAL A 37 -8.58 -21.84 7.05
N GLN A 38 -8.42 -20.72 6.35
CA GLN A 38 -8.23 -19.37 6.93
C GLN A 38 -9.43 -18.44 6.75
N LYS A 39 -10.57 -18.95 6.26
CA LYS A 39 -11.74 -18.13 5.95
C LYS A 39 -12.80 -18.27 7.04
N PHE A 40 -13.07 -17.16 7.71
CA PHE A 40 -14.02 -17.10 8.83
C PHE A 40 -15.34 -16.41 8.45
N HIS A 41 -15.46 -15.93 7.21
CA HIS A 41 -16.66 -15.22 6.76
C HIS A 41 -17.70 -16.16 6.19
N VAL A 42 -18.91 -16.10 6.73
CA VAL A 42 -20.10 -16.86 6.27
C VAL A 42 -20.81 -16.11 5.13
N VAL A 43 -20.53 -14.81 4.97
CA VAL A 43 -21.13 -13.93 3.96
C VAL A 43 -20.00 -13.32 3.13
N ALA A 44 -20.24 -13.16 1.83
CA ALA A 44 -19.31 -12.48 0.92
C ALA A 44 -19.02 -11.05 1.39
N VAL A 45 -17.75 -10.66 1.45
CA VAL A 45 -17.31 -9.34 1.93
C VAL A 45 -16.54 -8.62 0.81
N PRO A 46 -16.79 -7.32 0.58
CA PRO A 46 -16.01 -6.55 -0.39
C PRO A 46 -14.52 -6.51 -0.04
N ARG A 47 -13.64 -6.86 -0.99
CA ARG A 47 -12.17 -6.85 -0.81
C ARG A 47 -11.54 -5.47 -1.00
N VAL A 48 -12.26 -4.52 -1.57
CA VAL A 48 -11.73 -3.20 -1.98
C VAL A 48 -11.56 -2.18 -0.84
N GLY A 49 -11.37 -2.63 0.39
CA GLY A 49 -11.12 -1.75 1.56
C GLY A 49 -9.93 -0.81 1.40
N GLY A 50 -8.91 -1.22 0.64
CA GLY A 50 -7.75 -0.40 0.32
C GLY A 50 -8.10 0.92 -0.38
N LEU A 51 -9.20 0.98 -1.16
CA LEU A 51 -9.69 2.22 -1.77
C LEU A 51 -10.09 3.26 -0.72
N ALA A 52 -10.72 2.86 0.36
CA ALA A 52 -11.11 3.78 1.44
C ALA A 52 -9.89 4.43 2.09
N ILE A 53 -8.82 3.66 2.29
CA ILE A 53 -7.54 4.17 2.82
C ILE A 53 -6.92 5.14 1.83
N LEU A 54 -6.87 4.80 0.54
CA LEU A 54 -6.35 5.68 -0.50
C LEU A 54 -7.08 7.03 -0.53
N PHE A 55 -8.41 7.05 -0.48
CA PHE A 55 -9.18 8.30 -0.44
C PHE A 55 -8.87 9.14 0.80
N GLY A 56 -8.68 8.52 1.96
CA GLY A 56 -8.23 9.21 3.16
C GLY A 56 -6.84 9.85 2.99
N MET A 57 -5.90 9.12 2.39
CA MET A 57 -4.55 9.62 2.12
C MET A 57 -4.54 10.75 1.08
N LEU A 58 -5.34 10.62 0.01
CA LEU A 58 -5.50 11.68 -1.00
C LEU A 58 -6.11 12.95 -0.38
N ALA A 59 -7.12 12.83 0.47
CA ALA A 59 -7.72 13.96 1.17
C ALA A 59 -6.69 14.64 2.08
N ALA A 60 -5.88 13.88 2.82
CA ALA A 60 -4.80 14.43 3.64
C ALA A 60 -3.74 15.15 2.81
N ALA A 61 -3.27 14.53 1.72
CA ALA A 61 -2.27 15.13 0.82
C ALA A 61 -2.79 16.42 0.17
N THR A 62 -4.05 16.43 -0.27
CA THR A 62 -4.69 17.62 -0.86
C THR A 62 -4.82 18.73 0.19
N TRP A 63 -5.26 18.41 1.39
CA TRP A 63 -5.37 19.38 2.48
C TRP A 63 -4.03 20.00 2.83
N LEU A 64 -2.98 19.18 2.96
CA LEU A 64 -1.62 19.65 3.20
C LEU A 64 -1.11 20.55 2.07
N SER A 65 -1.43 20.22 0.82
CA SER A 65 -1.06 21.02 -0.35
C SER A 65 -1.73 22.40 -0.38
N LEU A 66 -2.97 22.48 0.10
CA LEU A 66 -3.75 23.74 0.10
C LEU A 66 -3.36 24.66 1.26
N LEU A 67 -2.98 24.11 2.42
CA LEU A 67 -2.76 24.90 3.64
C LEU A 67 -1.28 25.09 4.00
N LEU A 68 -0.43 24.14 3.64
CA LEU A 68 0.98 24.12 4.01
C LEU A 68 1.83 24.09 2.74
N SER A 69 2.23 25.24 2.26
CA SER A 69 3.06 25.38 1.05
C SER A 69 4.44 24.70 1.11
N VAL A 70 4.82 24.11 2.27
CA VAL A 70 6.18 23.63 2.53
C VAL A 70 6.39 22.12 2.33
N LEU A 71 5.34 21.26 2.39
CA LEU A 71 5.49 19.81 2.34
C LEU A 71 4.60 19.03 1.34
N PRO A 72 3.90 19.68 0.37
CA PRO A 72 2.97 18.95 -0.51
C PRO A 72 3.70 17.93 -1.41
N TYR A 73 4.92 18.24 -1.84
CA TYR A 73 5.69 17.37 -2.75
C TYR A 73 5.96 15.98 -2.15
N GLN A 74 6.40 15.90 -0.89
CA GLN A 74 6.73 14.62 -0.25
C GLN A 74 5.50 13.72 -0.09
N SER A 75 4.34 14.28 0.25
CA SER A 75 3.10 13.50 0.39
C SER A 75 2.64 12.91 -0.95
N TRP A 76 2.71 13.69 -2.02
CA TRP A 76 2.39 13.20 -3.37
C TRP A 76 3.41 12.20 -3.87
N LEU A 77 4.68 12.42 -3.60
CA LEU A 77 5.75 11.50 -3.96
C LEU A 77 5.57 10.13 -3.26
N LEU A 78 5.20 10.14 -1.98
CA LEU A 78 4.89 8.91 -1.23
C LEU A 78 3.74 8.14 -1.89
N LEU A 79 2.65 8.82 -2.27
CA LEU A 79 1.52 8.20 -2.96
C LEU A 79 1.90 7.64 -4.33
N MET A 80 2.72 8.37 -5.09
CA MET A 80 3.22 7.91 -6.39
C MET A 80 4.10 6.66 -6.24
N VAL A 81 5.00 6.66 -5.27
CA VAL A 81 5.90 5.53 -4.99
C VAL A 81 5.12 4.30 -4.53
N ALA A 82 4.05 4.47 -3.75
CA ALA A 82 3.18 3.38 -3.33
C ALA A 82 2.27 2.86 -4.47
N GLY A 83 2.14 3.62 -5.56
CA GLY A 83 1.23 3.33 -6.68
C GLY A 83 1.33 1.91 -7.23
N PRO A 84 2.51 1.42 -7.65
CA PRO A 84 2.65 0.07 -8.21
C PRO A 84 2.11 -1.02 -7.28
N ALA A 85 2.46 -0.97 -5.98
CA ALA A 85 1.96 -1.92 -4.99
C ALA A 85 0.44 -1.82 -4.82
N PHE A 86 -0.08 -0.60 -4.75
CA PHE A 86 -1.52 -0.35 -4.63
C PHE A 86 -2.30 -0.87 -5.84
N PHE A 87 -1.85 -0.56 -7.06
CA PHE A 87 -2.51 -1.04 -8.29
C PHE A 87 -2.42 -2.56 -8.42
N GLY A 88 -1.31 -3.16 -7.98
CA GLY A 88 -1.18 -4.62 -7.92
C GLY A 88 -2.23 -5.24 -7.01
N GLY A 89 -2.38 -4.71 -5.80
CA GLY A 89 -3.36 -5.20 -4.83
C GLY A 89 -4.81 -5.01 -5.31
N ILE A 90 -5.17 -3.82 -5.77
CA ILE A 90 -6.56 -3.57 -6.21
C ILE A 90 -6.93 -4.37 -7.47
N THR A 91 -5.97 -4.59 -8.38
CA THR A 91 -6.20 -5.43 -9.56
C THR A 91 -6.45 -6.88 -9.15
N GLU A 92 -5.73 -7.39 -8.13
CA GLU A 92 -5.98 -8.70 -7.55
C GLU A 92 -7.37 -8.77 -6.92
N ASP A 93 -7.72 -7.81 -6.09
CA ASP A 93 -9.02 -7.74 -5.41
C ASP A 93 -10.19 -7.75 -6.39
N MET A 94 -10.03 -7.07 -7.53
CA MET A 94 -11.07 -6.98 -8.56
C MET A 94 -11.10 -8.18 -9.50
N THR A 95 -9.95 -8.70 -9.91
CA THR A 95 -9.87 -9.72 -10.96
C THR A 95 -9.70 -11.13 -10.44
N LYS A 96 -9.15 -11.28 -9.21
CA LYS A 96 -8.77 -12.57 -8.59
C LYS A 96 -7.81 -13.40 -9.47
N ARG A 97 -7.15 -12.77 -10.44
CA ARG A 97 -6.29 -13.43 -11.44
C ARG A 97 -4.83 -13.03 -11.34
N VAL A 98 -4.48 -12.08 -10.48
CA VAL A 98 -3.09 -11.66 -10.30
C VAL A 98 -2.35 -12.72 -9.51
N GLY A 99 -1.38 -13.36 -10.14
CA GLY A 99 -0.53 -14.35 -9.48
C GLY A 99 0.39 -13.71 -8.42
N VAL A 100 0.98 -14.55 -7.58
CA VAL A 100 1.91 -14.11 -6.53
C VAL A 100 3.10 -13.35 -7.11
N LEU A 101 3.67 -13.80 -8.24
CA LEU A 101 4.86 -13.20 -8.84
C LEU A 101 4.62 -11.76 -9.35
N PRO A 102 3.59 -11.45 -10.15
CA PRO A 102 3.29 -10.07 -10.54
C PRO A 102 3.08 -9.13 -9.34
N ARG A 103 2.38 -9.59 -8.30
CA ARG A 103 2.16 -8.82 -7.07
C ARG A 103 3.49 -8.52 -6.37
N LEU A 104 4.34 -9.54 -6.22
CA LEU A 104 5.67 -9.38 -5.64
C LEU A 104 6.52 -8.38 -6.43
N LEU A 105 6.52 -8.47 -7.77
CA LEU A 105 7.27 -7.55 -8.62
C LEU A 105 6.78 -6.10 -8.48
N LEU A 106 5.47 -5.89 -8.40
CA LEU A 106 4.89 -4.55 -8.23
C LEU A 106 5.23 -3.95 -6.85
N THR A 107 5.23 -4.75 -5.80
CA THR A 107 5.67 -4.30 -4.46
C THR A 107 7.17 -4.02 -4.43
N MET A 108 7.99 -4.83 -5.10
CA MET A 108 9.43 -4.55 -5.24
C MET A 108 9.69 -3.29 -6.08
N MET A 109 8.90 -3.03 -7.13
CA MET A 109 8.98 -1.76 -7.88
C MET A 109 8.68 -0.54 -6.98
N SER A 110 7.67 -0.62 -6.12
CA SER A 110 7.41 0.42 -5.13
C SER A 110 8.59 0.61 -4.17
N ALA A 111 9.21 -0.48 -3.72
CA ALA A 111 10.38 -0.40 -2.85
C ALA A 111 11.59 0.26 -3.55
N VAL A 112 11.86 -0.11 -4.80
CA VAL A 112 12.93 0.50 -5.61
C VAL A 112 12.66 1.99 -5.83
N ALA A 113 11.43 2.36 -6.17
CA ALA A 113 11.04 3.76 -6.30
C ALA A 113 11.19 4.51 -4.96
N GLY A 114 10.80 3.90 -3.84
CA GLY A 114 11.00 4.47 -2.49
C GLY A 114 12.47 4.68 -2.16
N TYR A 115 13.32 3.73 -2.52
CA TYR A 115 14.77 3.86 -2.34
C TYR A 115 15.33 5.09 -3.04
N TRP A 116 14.99 5.29 -4.32
CA TRP A 116 15.56 6.38 -5.13
C TRP A 116 14.89 7.73 -4.88
N PHE A 117 13.59 7.77 -4.75
CA PHE A 117 12.86 9.03 -4.68
C PHE A 117 12.62 9.55 -3.25
N LEU A 118 12.53 8.64 -2.28
CA LEU A 118 12.28 8.99 -0.88
C LEU A 118 13.51 8.80 0.01
N GLY A 119 14.60 8.22 -0.51
CA GLY A 119 15.76 7.84 0.29
C GLY A 119 15.46 6.73 1.31
N ALA A 120 14.41 5.94 1.07
CA ALA A 120 13.98 4.86 1.94
C ALA A 120 14.90 3.63 1.79
N ALA A 121 16.14 3.75 2.23
CA ALA A 121 17.20 2.75 2.11
C ALA A 121 17.40 1.99 3.42
N LEU A 122 17.42 0.67 3.35
CA LEU A 122 17.78 -0.17 4.48
C LEU A 122 19.31 -0.27 4.56
N THR A 123 19.91 0.58 5.39
CA THR A 123 21.35 0.68 5.54
C THR A 123 21.86 0.21 6.91
N ARG A 124 20.93 -0.11 7.83
CA ARG A 124 21.25 -0.51 9.19
C ARG A 124 20.33 -1.64 9.68
N LEU A 125 20.94 -2.70 10.19
CA LEU A 125 20.28 -3.87 10.77
C LEU A 125 20.72 -4.13 12.21
N ASP A 126 21.55 -3.25 12.77
CA ASP A 126 22.23 -3.41 14.08
C ASP A 126 23.11 -4.69 14.15
N VAL A 127 23.63 -5.12 13.00
CA VAL A 127 24.59 -6.22 12.90
C VAL A 127 25.96 -5.65 12.50
N PRO A 128 26.96 -5.70 13.40
CA PRO A 128 28.31 -5.26 13.08
C PRO A 128 28.81 -5.92 11.79
N TYR A 129 29.61 -5.23 11.00
CA TYR A 129 30.09 -5.58 9.65
C TYR A 129 29.03 -5.50 8.53
N LEU A 130 27.80 -5.98 8.72
CA LEU A 130 26.72 -5.87 7.73
C LEU A 130 26.31 -4.42 7.49
N ASP A 131 26.18 -3.65 8.54
CA ASP A 131 25.83 -2.22 8.44
C ASP A 131 26.89 -1.43 7.69
N GLY A 132 28.17 -1.77 7.88
CA GLY A 132 29.29 -1.19 7.13
C GLY A 132 29.21 -1.50 5.63
N VAL A 133 28.88 -2.75 5.29
CA VAL A 133 28.74 -3.18 3.88
C VAL A 133 27.48 -2.56 3.25
N LEU A 134 26.36 -2.53 3.96
CA LEU A 134 25.10 -1.95 3.49
C LEU A 134 25.21 -0.45 3.24
N SER A 135 25.92 0.27 4.10
CA SER A 135 26.16 1.71 3.92
C SER A 135 27.14 2.02 2.80
N ALA A 136 28.13 1.15 2.58
CA ALA A 136 29.14 1.33 1.54
C ALA A 136 28.72 0.85 0.17
N TRP A 137 27.87 -0.18 0.08
CA TRP A 137 27.48 -0.83 -1.18
C TRP A 137 25.97 -0.73 -1.45
N TRP A 138 25.58 0.35 -2.10
CA TRP A 138 24.18 0.66 -2.40
C TRP A 138 23.40 -0.46 -3.11
N PRO A 139 23.97 -1.33 -4.02
CA PRO A 139 23.17 -2.37 -4.66
C PRO A 139 22.68 -3.43 -3.66
N LEU A 140 23.48 -3.74 -2.63
CA LEU A 140 23.05 -4.68 -1.60
C LEU A 140 21.97 -4.07 -0.71
N SER A 141 22.11 -2.78 -0.34
CA SER A 141 21.08 -2.04 0.39
C SER A 141 19.77 -1.98 -0.40
N LEU A 142 19.83 -1.70 -1.71
CA LEU A 142 18.66 -1.70 -2.61
C LEU A 142 17.99 -3.07 -2.66
N LEU A 143 18.78 -4.15 -2.89
CA LEU A 143 18.25 -5.51 -2.94
C LEU A 143 17.56 -5.88 -1.62
N LEU A 144 18.23 -5.60 -0.51
CA LEU A 144 17.68 -5.90 0.82
C LEU A 144 16.40 -5.10 1.09
N THR A 145 16.37 -3.83 0.73
CA THR A 145 15.16 -2.98 0.84
C THR A 145 14.02 -3.56 0.01
N ALA A 146 14.28 -3.92 -1.24
CA ALA A 146 13.27 -4.47 -2.13
C ALA A 146 12.71 -5.81 -1.61
N VAL A 147 13.59 -6.70 -1.14
CA VAL A 147 13.20 -8.00 -0.55
C VAL A 147 12.44 -7.83 0.75
N ALA A 148 12.90 -6.93 1.63
CA ALA A 148 12.23 -6.68 2.91
C ALA A 148 10.81 -6.12 2.70
N VAL A 149 10.68 -5.07 1.89
CA VAL A 149 9.37 -4.45 1.60
C VAL A 149 8.47 -5.42 0.83
N GLY A 150 8.99 -6.08 -0.22
CA GLY A 150 8.23 -7.04 -1.01
C GLY A 150 7.82 -8.25 -0.17
N GLY A 151 8.70 -8.77 0.69
CA GLY A 151 8.41 -9.87 1.59
C GLY A 151 7.32 -9.53 2.61
N VAL A 152 7.47 -8.42 3.32
CA VAL A 152 6.48 -7.97 4.32
C VAL A 152 5.12 -7.70 3.68
N ALA A 153 5.10 -7.00 2.55
CA ALA A 153 3.83 -6.67 1.86
C ALA A 153 3.08 -7.89 1.33
N ASN A 154 3.77 -9.02 1.10
CA ASN A 154 3.15 -10.25 0.59
C ASN A 154 3.05 -11.38 1.63
N ALA A 155 3.48 -11.15 2.86
CA ALA A 155 3.41 -12.12 3.96
C ALA A 155 2.07 -12.07 4.72
N ILE A 156 1.24 -11.07 4.46
CA ILE A 156 -0.04 -10.81 5.16
C ILE A 156 -1.21 -11.39 4.38
#